data_5c2a61cfba5faee696b856aee3f48aba
#
_entry.id   5c2a61cfba5faee696b856aee3f48aba
#
_cell.length_a   1.000
_cell.length_b   1.000
_cell.length_c   1.000
_cell.angle_alpha   90.00
_cell.angle_beta   90.00
_cell.angle_gamma   90.00
#
_symmetry.space_group_name_H-M   'P 1'
#
loop_
_entity.id
_entity.type
_entity.pdbx_description
1 polymer ?
#
loop_
_entity_poly.entity_id
_entity_poly.type
_entity_poly.pdbx_seq_one_letter_code
_entity_poly.pdbx_strand_id
1 'polypeptide(L)'
;MIYRPLYVEKIMAYVDTPFVKILTGVRRCGKSTILKMIMERLKTQRNIPKERIVSCRYDSMEYEDMTAKQMYAQLKERLSPDGKTYLFLDEVQEIKGWEKVVNSLASDFDVDLYVTGSNSRMMSSEISTYLTGRYVSFRIFTLSFGEYLMFKSHYTEVGEPKTELVDYVRLGGFPATHLQEFSQDEVYTIVRDIYNSTIFSDIVKRNQVRKIDQLERVVKYTFNNVGNIFSAKSISDYLKAEHRALDNE
;
A
#
# COMPACT_ATOMS: atom_id res chain seq x y z
N MET A 1 14.68 1.85 -11.23
CA MET A 1 13.65 1.19 -10.37
C MET A 1 14.20 -0.16 -9.96
N ILE A 2 14.34 -0.41 -8.66
CA ILE A 2 14.92 -1.67 -8.14
C ILE A 2 13.83 -2.73 -8.13
N TYR A 3 14.09 -3.85 -8.80
CA TYR A 3 13.12 -4.92 -9.00
C TYR A 3 12.85 -5.71 -7.72
N ARG A 4 11.57 -6.07 -7.46
CA ARG A 4 11.13 -6.86 -6.29
C ARG A 4 10.54 -8.21 -6.72
N PRO A 5 11.38 -9.21 -7.03
CA PRO A 5 10.95 -10.49 -7.61
C PRO A 5 9.95 -11.23 -6.71
N LEU A 6 10.10 -11.14 -5.39
CA LEU A 6 9.23 -11.80 -4.41
C LEU A 6 7.74 -11.53 -4.66
N TYR A 7 7.38 -10.33 -5.10
CA TYR A 7 6.00 -9.94 -5.35
C TYR A 7 5.65 -10.04 -6.84
N VAL A 8 6.52 -9.52 -7.70
CA VAL A 8 6.22 -9.45 -9.12
C VAL A 8 6.03 -10.85 -9.71
N GLU A 9 6.89 -11.83 -9.40
CA GLU A 9 6.76 -13.20 -9.90
C GLU A 9 5.45 -13.87 -9.41
N LYS A 10 5.11 -13.67 -8.14
CA LYS A 10 3.85 -14.20 -7.59
C LYS A 10 2.62 -13.62 -8.27
N ILE A 11 2.62 -12.31 -8.56
CA ILE A 11 1.48 -11.65 -9.21
C ILE A 11 1.41 -12.03 -10.68
N MET A 12 2.56 -12.11 -11.36
CA MET A 12 2.64 -12.54 -12.78
C MET A 12 2.08 -13.94 -13.04
N ALA A 13 2.09 -14.83 -12.04
CA ALA A 13 1.47 -16.15 -12.14
C ALA A 13 -0.06 -16.09 -12.29
N TYR A 14 -0.69 -14.96 -11.94
CA TYR A 14 -2.14 -14.75 -12.05
C TYR A 14 -2.53 -13.88 -13.23
N VAL A 15 -1.60 -13.53 -14.12
CA VAL A 15 -1.91 -12.81 -15.37
C VAL A 15 -2.84 -13.66 -16.22
N ASP A 16 -3.82 -13.03 -16.86
CA ASP A 16 -4.84 -13.65 -17.72
C ASP A 16 -5.76 -14.64 -16.99
N THR A 17 -5.76 -14.65 -15.66
CA THR A 17 -6.76 -15.38 -14.87
C THR A 17 -7.98 -14.52 -14.58
N PRO A 18 -9.16 -15.11 -14.29
CA PRO A 18 -10.38 -14.36 -14.00
C PRO A 18 -10.39 -13.65 -12.65
N PHE A 19 -9.28 -13.71 -11.90
CA PHE A 19 -9.20 -13.10 -10.58
C PHE A 19 -8.75 -11.64 -10.67
N VAL A 20 -9.39 -10.77 -9.91
CA VAL A 20 -8.90 -9.42 -9.63
C VAL A 20 -7.67 -9.52 -8.70
N LYS A 21 -6.54 -8.94 -9.07
CA LYS A 21 -5.31 -8.91 -8.28
C LYS A 21 -5.34 -7.70 -7.36
N ILE A 22 -5.50 -7.94 -6.06
CA ILE A 22 -5.58 -6.88 -5.05
C ILE A 22 -4.26 -6.78 -4.30
N LEU A 23 -3.57 -5.65 -4.42
CA LEU A 23 -2.33 -5.36 -3.72
C LEU A 23 -2.63 -4.47 -2.50
N THR A 24 -2.44 -5.02 -1.32
CA THR A 24 -2.63 -4.31 -0.04
C THR A 24 -1.28 -4.09 0.65
N GLY A 25 -1.21 -3.13 1.55
CA GLY A 25 0.01 -2.86 2.34
C GLY A 25 0.04 -1.42 2.83
N VAL A 26 0.90 -1.15 3.80
CA VAL A 26 1.06 0.18 4.38
C VAL A 26 1.44 1.22 3.31
N ARG A 27 1.14 2.49 3.56
CA ARG A 27 1.59 3.58 2.69
C ARG A 27 3.11 3.50 2.50
N ARG A 28 3.58 3.80 1.28
CA ARG A 28 5.00 3.82 0.89
C ARG A 28 5.76 2.49 0.97
N CYS A 29 5.06 1.35 1.12
CA CYS A 29 5.71 0.02 1.01
C CYS A 29 6.03 -0.41 -0.44
N GLY A 30 5.63 0.39 -1.45
CA GLY A 30 5.98 0.18 -2.85
C GLY A 30 4.90 -0.45 -3.73
N LYS A 31 3.61 -0.45 -3.35
CA LYS A 31 2.49 -0.99 -4.15
C LYS A 31 2.47 -0.44 -5.58
N SER A 32 2.41 0.88 -5.74
CA SER A 32 2.40 1.56 -7.05
C SER A 32 3.64 1.25 -7.88
N THR A 33 4.80 1.06 -7.23
CA THR A 33 6.03 0.67 -7.91
C THR A 33 5.95 -0.77 -8.44
N ILE A 34 5.35 -1.68 -7.66
CA ILE A 34 5.10 -3.06 -8.11
C ILE A 34 4.15 -3.08 -9.30
N LEU A 35 3.06 -2.27 -9.30
CA LEU A 35 2.20 -2.14 -10.47
C LEU A 35 2.99 -1.72 -11.72
N LYS A 36 3.88 -0.73 -11.59
CA LYS A 36 4.75 -0.30 -12.70
C LYS A 36 5.66 -1.42 -13.20
N MET A 37 6.22 -2.22 -12.29
CA MET A 37 7.04 -3.39 -12.65
C MET A 37 6.24 -4.43 -13.43
N ILE A 38 4.99 -4.70 -13.02
CA ILE A 38 4.10 -5.63 -13.72
C ILE A 38 3.77 -5.08 -15.12
N MET A 39 3.42 -3.80 -15.25
CA MET A 39 3.15 -3.17 -16.54
C MET A 39 4.35 -3.30 -17.49
N GLU A 40 5.57 -3.06 -17.00
CA GLU A 40 6.77 -3.23 -17.82
C GLU A 40 7.00 -4.70 -18.23
N ARG A 41 6.73 -5.66 -17.34
CA ARG A 41 6.80 -7.09 -17.66
C ARG A 41 5.77 -7.51 -18.73
N LEU A 42 4.55 -7.00 -18.65
CA LEU A 42 3.53 -7.25 -19.68
C LEU A 42 3.98 -6.75 -21.05
N LYS A 43 4.54 -5.54 -21.12
CA LYS A 43 5.07 -4.98 -22.37
C LYS A 43 6.25 -5.76 -22.91
N THR A 44 7.24 -6.05 -22.07
CA THR A 44 8.53 -6.59 -22.52
C THR A 44 8.56 -8.12 -22.67
N GLN A 45 7.85 -8.85 -21.82
CA GLN A 45 7.87 -10.31 -21.82
C GLN A 45 6.67 -10.94 -22.50
N ARG A 46 5.49 -10.27 -22.45
CA ARG A 46 4.27 -10.76 -23.09
C ARG A 46 3.90 -9.99 -24.36
N ASN A 47 4.71 -9.01 -24.75
CA ASN A 47 4.50 -8.17 -25.94
C ASN A 47 3.10 -7.52 -25.97
N ILE A 48 2.54 -7.17 -24.80
CA ILE A 48 1.24 -6.52 -24.73
C ILE A 48 1.36 -5.08 -25.23
N PRO A 49 0.58 -4.67 -26.25
CA PRO A 49 0.59 -3.31 -26.77
C PRO A 49 0.25 -2.28 -25.67
N LYS A 50 0.90 -1.11 -25.72
CA LYS A 50 0.71 -0.05 -24.73
C LYS A 50 -0.74 0.41 -24.63
N GLU A 51 -1.46 0.41 -25.72
CA GLU A 51 -2.86 0.80 -25.87
C GLU A 51 -3.80 -0.13 -25.06
N ARG A 52 -3.38 -1.35 -24.79
CA ARG A 52 -4.11 -2.33 -23.97
C ARG A 52 -3.75 -2.28 -22.48
N ILE A 53 -2.85 -1.39 -22.09
CA ILE A 53 -2.44 -1.20 -20.69
C ILE A 53 -2.94 0.17 -20.23
N VAL A 54 -3.97 0.15 -19.40
CA VAL A 54 -4.61 1.35 -18.85
C VAL A 54 -4.21 1.50 -17.39
N SER A 55 -3.68 2.66 -17.01
CA SER A 55 -3.31 2.97 -15.62
C SER A 55 -4.00 4.24 -15.15
N CYS A 56 -4.60 4.17 -13.96
CA CYS A 56 -5.24 5.29 -13.28
C CYS A 56 -4.76 5.35 -11.83
N ARG A 57 -4.44 6.55 -11.33
CA ARG A 57 -4.02 6.80 -9.96
C ARG A 57 -5.01 7.73 -9.28
N TYR A 58 -5.93 7.17 -8.50
CA TYR A 58 -7.12 7.86 -7.98
C TYR A 58 -6.86 8.82 -6.81
N ASP A 59 -5.64 8.88 -6.26
CA ASP A 59 -5.20 9.92 -5.32
C ASP A 59 -4.71 11.20 -6.01
N SER A 60 -4.86 11.30 -7.35
CA SER A 60 -4.51 12.49 -8.13
C SER A 60 -5.68 13.46 -8.21
N MET A 61 -5.37 14.78 -8.28
CA MET A 61 -6.34 15.86 -8.52
C MET A 61 -7.22 15.65 -9.76
N GLU A 62 -6.73 14.89 -10.75
CA GLU A 62 -7.48 14.52 -11.95
C GLU A 62 -8.77 13.78 -11.63
N TYR A 63 -8.80 13.07 -10.49
CA TYR A 63 -9.91 12.21 -10.05
C TYR A 63 -10.59 12.73 -8.78
N GLU A 64 -10.29 13.97 -8.35
CA GLU A 64 -10.97 14.58 -7.22
C GLU A 64 -12.48 14.63 -7.47
N ASP A 65 -13.28 14.27 -6.47
CA ASP A 65 -14.75 14.19 -6.54
C ASP A 65 -15.32 13.21 -7.60
N MET A 66 -14.49 12.35 -8.18
CA MET A 66 -14.97 11.33 -9.12
C MET A 66 -15.92 10.34 -8.44
N THR A 67 -17.08 10.14 -9.07
CA THR A 67 -18.06 9.12 -8.65
C THR A 67 -17.75 7.75 -9.26
N ALA A 68 -18.24 6.67 -8.65
CA ALA A 68 -18.14 5.32 -9.22
C ALA A 68 -18.73 5.23 -10.63
N LYS A 69 -19.81 5.96 -10.92
CA LYS A 69 -20.43 5.99 -12.25
C LYS A 69 -19.52 6.63 -13.30
N GLN A 70 -18.84 7.71 -12.95
CA GLN A 70 -17.88 8.37 -13.83
C GLN A 70 -16.64 7.50 -14.04
N MET A 71 -16.11 6.87 -12.96
CA MET A 71 -15.02 5.91 -13.04
C MET A 71 -15.35 4.76 -14.01
N TYR A 72 -16.55 4.17 -13.89
CA TYR A 72 -16.99 3.10 -14.80
C TYR A 72 -17.06 3.57 -16.25
N ALA A 73 -17.68 4.73 -16.52
CA ALA A 73 -17.78 5.28 -17.86
C ALA A 73 -16.41 5.53 -18.49
N GLN A 74 -15.52 6.21 -17.76
CA GLN A 74 -14.15 6.51 -18.21
C GLN A 74 -13.35 5.23 -18.51
N LEU A 75 -13.40 4.22 -17.62
CA LEU A 75 -12.68 2.98 -17.85
C LEU A 75 -13.24 2.21 -19.05
N LYS A 76 -14.58 2.18 -19.21
CA LYS A 76 -15.23 1.54 -20.34
C LYS A 76 -14.80 2.14 -21.69
N GLU A 77 -14.69 3.46 -21.79
CA GLU A 77 -14.21 4.16 -23.00
C GLU A 77 -12.76 3.85 -23.35
N ARG A 78 -11.97 3.43 -22.37
CA ARG A 78 -10.54 3.10 -22.54
C ARG A 78 -10.27 1.61 -22.79
N LEU A 79 -11.31 0.77 -22.84
CA LEU A 79 -11.16 -0.64 -23.16
C LEU A 79 -10.79 -0.81 -24.64
N SER A 80 -9.84 -1.71 -24.90
CA SER A 80 -9.43 -2.04 -26.26
C SER A 80 -10.52 -2.85 -26.97
N PRO A 81 -10.91 -2.51 -28.20
CA PRO A 81 -11.79 -3.33 -29.01
C PRO A 81 -11.10 -4.61 -29.52
N ASP A 82 -9.76 -4.61 -29.57
CA ASP A 82 -8.95 -5.66 -30.20
C ASP A 82 -8.43 -6.72 -29.21
N GLY A 83 -9.14 -6.94 -28.10
CA GLY A 83 -8.84 -7.98 -27.12
C GLY A 83 -8.63 -7.47 -25.70
N LYS A 84 -8.12 -8.34 -24.82
CA LYS A 84 -8.03 -8.12 -23.37
C LYS A 84 -7.32 -6.82 -23.01
N THR A 85 -7.95 -6.01 -22.15
CA THR A 85 -7.38 -4.80 -21.57
C THR A 85 -6.85 -5.07 -20.16
N TYR A 86 -5.65 -4.61 -19.87
CA TYR A 86 -5.01 -4.71 -18.56
C TYR A 86 -5.20 -3.40 -17.80
N LEU A 87 -6.02 -3.45 -16.74
CA LEU A 87 -6.42 -2.27 -15.96
C LEU A 87 -5.63 -2.21 -14.66
N PHE A 88 -4.84 -1.15 -14.47
CA PHE A 88 -4.05 -0.86 -13.27
C PHE A 88 -4.64 0.32 -12.53
N LEU A 89 -5.35 0.04 -11.44
CA LEU A 89 -6.12 1.00 -10.67
C LEU A 89 -5.45 1.22 -9.31
N ASP A 90 -4.71 2.32 -9.18
CA ASP A 90 -3.92 2.62 -7.99
C ASP A 90 -4.73 3.51 -7.02
N GLU A 91 -4.68 3.19 -5.71
CA GLU A 91 -5.38 3.86 -4.61
C GLU A 91 -6.91 3.94 -4.85
N VAL A 92 -7.53 2.83 -5.30
CA VAL A 92 -8.97 2.78 -5.68
C VAL A 92 -9.92 3.16 -4.55
N GLN A 93 -9.51 3.05 -3.29
CA GLN A 93 -10.34 3.43 -2.14
C GLN A 93 -10.66 4.92 -2.06
N GLU A 94 -10.03 5.76 -2.86
CA GLU A 94 -10.39 7.17 -2.96
C GLU A 94 -11.74 7.36 -3.67
N ILE A 95 -12.19 6.38 -4.47
CA ILE A 95 -13.50 6.40 -5.13
C ILE A 95 -14.50 5.57 -4.33
N LYS A 96 -15.52 6.21 -3.78
CA LYS A 96 -16.59 5.51 -3.04
C LYS A 96 -17.37 4.59 -3.97
N GLY A 97 -17.49 3.29 -3.62
CA GLY A 97 -18.23 2.30 -4.42
C GLY A 97 -17.42 1.72 -5.58
N TRP A 98 -16.10 1.86 -5.58
CA TRP A 98 -15.18 1.29 -6.57
C TRP A 98 -15.32 -0.23 -6.73
N GLU A 99 -15.72 -0.94 -5.67
CA GLU A 99 -15.91 -2.41 -5.66
C GLU A 99 -16.94 -2.85 -6.69
N LYS A 100 -18.03 -2.08 -6.82
CA LYS A 100 -19.07 -2.33 -7.83
C LYS A 100 -18.54 -2.11 -9.24
N VAL A 101 -17.70 -1.09 -9.44
CA VAL A 101 -17.09 -0.79 -10.73
C VAL A 101 -16.17 -1.93 -11.15
N VAL A 102 -15.27 -2.36 -10.26
CA VAL A 102 -14.33 -3.46 -10.52
C VAL A 102 -15.08 -4.77 -10.80
N ASN A 103 -16.13 -5.08 -10.02
CA ASN A 103 -16.93 -6.28 -10.25
C ASN A 103 -17.65 -6.24 -11.61
N SER A 104 -18.24 -5.11 -11.98
CA SER A 104 -18.92 -4.96 -13.29
C SER A 104 -17.93 -5.10 -14.44
N LEU A 105 -16.77 -4.43 -14.36
CA LEU A 105 -15.74 -4.55 -15.41
C LEU A 105 -15.25 -5.98 -15.56
N ALA A 106 -14.99 -6.68 -14.44
CA ALA A 106 -14.56 -8.08 -14.45
C ALA A 106 -15.62 -9.04 -14.99
N SER A 107 -16.91 -8.72 -14.85
CA SER A 107 -18.01 -9.59 -15.30
C SER A 107 -18.40 -9.35 -16.75
N ASP A 108 -18.32 -8.10 -17.22
CA ASP A 108 -18.94 -7.65 -18.46
C ASP A 108 -17.92 -7.56 -19.62
N PHE A 109 -16.63 -7.52 -19.33
CA PHE A 109 -15.57 -7.26 -20.33
C PHE A 109 -14.40 -8.22 -20.22
N ASP A 110 -13.66 -8.40 -21.31
CA ASP A 110 -12.39 -9.12 -21.32
C ASP A 110 -11.27 -8.22 -20.78
N VAL A 111 -11.15 -8.19 -19.45
CA VAL A 111 -10.18 -7.37 -18.73
C VAL A 111 -9.36 -8.19 -17.75
N ASP A 112 -8.14 -7.73 -17.50
CA ASP A 112 -7.27 -8.22 -16.43
C ASP A 112 -7.00 -7.09 -15.43
N LEU A 113 -7.48 -7.24 -14.19
CA LEU A 113 -7.61 -6.17 -13.21
C LEU A 113 -6.58 -6.30 -12.09
N TYR A 114 -5.87 -5.19 -11.87
CA TYR A 114 -4.89 -4.98 -10.80
C TYR A 114 -5.28 -3.74 -10.01
N VAL A 115 -5.56 -3.90 -8.72
CA VAL A 115 -5.99 -2.79 -7.87
C VAL A 115 -5.09 -2.66 -6.66
N THR A 116 -4.80 -1.44 -6.24
CA THR A 116 -4.11 -1.20 -4.97
C THR A 116 -4.94 -0.36 -4.03
N GLY A 117 -4.62 -0.48 -2.74
CA GLY A 117 -5.14 0.39 -1.73
C GLY A 117 -4.50 0.16 -0.36
N SER A 118 -4.76 1.07 0.58
CA SER A 118 -4.27 0.93 1.95
C SER A 118 -4.99 -0.22 2.65
N ASN A 119 -4.25 -1.01 3.46
CA ASN A 119 -4.70 -2.25 4.11
C ASN A 119 -6.05 -2.12 4.83
N SER A 120 -6.29 -0.98 5.44
CA SER A 120 -7.44 -0.77 6.31
C SER A 120 -8.77 -0.59 5.57
N ARG A 121 -8.73 -0.18 4.30
CA ARG A 121 -9.93 -0.02 3.46
C ARG A 121 -10.19 -1.21 2.55
N MET A 122 -9.14 -1.94 2.19
CA MET A 122 -9.21 -3.09 1.29
C MET A 122 -9.59 -4.40 2.00
N MET A 123 -9.76 -4.39 3.32
CA MET A 123 -10.28 -5.52 4.12
C MET A 123 -11.75 -5.29 4.54
N SER A 124 -12.47 -4.39 3.89
CA SER A 124 -13.87 -4.14 4.20
C SER A 124 -14.75 -5.34 3.80
N SER A 125 -15.84 -5.53 4.52
CA SER A 125 -16.88 -6.52 4.19
C SER A 125 -17.43 -6.36 2.77
N GLU A 126 -17.30 -5.16 2.18
CA GLU A 126 -17.77 -4.84 0.84
C GLU A 126 -16.98 -5.58 -0.25
N ILE A 127 -15.65 -5.72 -0.11
CA ILE A 127 -14.86 -6.54 -1.05
C ILE A 127 -15.32 -8.01 -1.01
N SER A 128 -15.50 -8.54 0.20
CA SER A 128 -16.02 -9.90 0.38
C SER A 128 -17.39 -10.06 -0.27
N THR A 129 -18.23 -9.05 -0.21
CA THR A 129 -19.59 -9.10 -0.75
C THR A 129 -19.61 -9.03 -2.28
N TYR A 130 -18.88 -8.08 -2.88
CA TYR A 130 -18.93 -7.86 -4.33
C TYR A 130 -17.98 -8.73 -5.14
N LEU A 131 -16.83 -9.09 -4.58
CA LEU A 131 -15.79 -9.86 -5.27
C LEU A 131 -15.61 -11.27 -4.71
N THR A 132 -16.63 -11.83 -4.02
CA THR A 132 -16.55 -13.16 -3.40
C THR A 132 -16.05 -14.22 -4.39
N GLY A 133 -14.91 -14.86 -4.05
CA GLY A 133 -14.31 -15.92 -4.86
C GLY A 133 -13.69 -15.47 -6.18
N ARG A 134 -13.65 -14.14 -6.47
CA ARG A 134 -13.16 -13.58 -7.75
C ARG A 134 -11.92 -12.71 -7.61
N TYR A 135 -11.22 -12.75 -6.48
CA TYR A 135 -9.98 -12.00 -6.29
C TYR A 135 -8.89 -12.82 -5.63
N VAL A 136 -7.65 -12.39 -5.83
CA VAL A 136 -6.48 -12.86 -5.10
C VAL A 136 -5.79 -11.66 -4.46
N SER A 137 -5.52 -11.75 -3.16
CA SER A 137 -4.91 -10.67 -2.39
C SER A 137 -3.43 -10.91 -2.18
N PHE A 138 -2.63 -9.87 -2.46
CA PHE A 138 -1.18 -9.83 -2.25
C PHE A 138 -0.87 -8.76 -1.20
N ARG A 139 -0.44 -9.20 -0.02
CA ARG A 139 0.01 -8.28 1.01
C ARG A 139 1.45 -7.86 0.75
N ILE A 140 1.65 -6.59 0.45
CA ILE A 140 2.96 -6.00 0.20
C ILE A 140 3.50 -5.43 1.52
N PHE A 141 4.64 -5.95 1.94
CA PHE A 141 5.37 -5.45 3.10
C PHE A 141 6.43 -4.44 2.67
N THR A 142 7.00 -3.74 3.64
CA THR A 142 8.28 -3.06 3.49
C THR A 142 9.36 -4.06 3.05
N LEU A 143 10.57 -3.62 2.76
CA LEU A 143 11.64 -4.54 2.35
C LEU A 143 11.89 -5.59 3.45
N SER A 144 12.01 -6.84 3.06
CA SER A 144 12.63 -7.87 3.89
C SER A 144 14.14 -7.62 3.99
N PHE A 145 14.82 -8.28 4.93
CA PHE A 145 16.29 -8.16 5.05
C PHE A 145 17.00 -8.50 3.72
N GLY A 146 16.58 -9.57 3.05
CA GLY A 146 17.14 -9.92 1.74
C GLY A 146 16.90 -8.86 0.66
N GLU A 147 15.70 -8.25 0.62
CA GLU A 147 15.42 -7.13 -0.28
C GLU A 147 16.22 -5.88 0.10
N TYR A 148 16.40 -5.60 1.39
CA TYR A 148 17.26 -4.51 1.86
C TYR A 148 18.70 -4.67 1.35
N LEU A 149 19.31 -5.85 1.49
CA LEU A 149 20.64 -6.11 0.96
C LEU A 149 20.71 -5.91 -0.56
N MET A 150 19.72 -6.38 -1.28
CA MET A 150 19.61 -6.18 -2.72
C MET A 150 19.46 -4.68 -3.08
N PHE A 151 18.68 -3.91 -2.34
CA PHE A 151 18.57 -2.46 -2.55
C PHE A 151 19.89 -1.76 -2.28
N LYS A 152 20.55 -2.07 -1.16
CA LYS A 152 21.84 -1.50 -0.77
C LYS A 152 22.92 -1.76 -1.81
N SER A 153 22.98 -2.96 -2.38
CA SER A 153 23.96 -3.33 -3.41
C SER A 153 23.91 -2.49 -4.70
N HIS A 154 22.84 -1.70 -4.90
CA HIS A 154 22.73 -0.81 -6.06
C HIS A 154 23.51 0.51 -5.92
N TYR A 155 23.89 0.89 -4.71
CA TYR A 155 24.56 2.17 -4.47
C TYR A 155 25.78 2.08 -3.57
N THR A 156 25.99 0.97 -2.87
CA THR A 156 27.19 0.76 -2.03
C THR A 156 27.50 -0.73 -1.91
N GLU A 157 28.70 -1.04 -1.44
CA GLU A 157 29.10 -2.40 -1.15
C GLU A 157 28.37 -2.91 0.10
N VAL A 158 27.92 -4.16 0.05
CA VAL A 158 27.21 -4.80 1.15
C VAL A 158 28.23 -5.40 2.11
N GLY A 159 28.16 -5.01 3.37
CA GLY A 159 29.09 -5.44 4.43
C GLY A 159 28.74 -6.83 5.01
N GLU A 160 29.32 -7.12 6.16
CA GLU A 160 29.08 -8.37 6.89
C GLU A 160 27.60 -8.50 7.30
N PRO A 161 26.95 -9.68 7.11
CA PRO A 161 25.51 -9.87 7.36
C PRO A 161 25.04 -9.47 8.76
N LYS A 162 25.87 -9.64 9.78
CA LYS A 162 25.53 -9.24 11.17
C LYS A 162 25.42 -7.73 11.32
N THR A 163 26.35 -6.99 10.74
CA THR A 163 26.36 -5.52 10.74
C THR A 163 25.17 -5.00 9.95
N GLU A 164 24.94 -5.56 8.76
CA GLU A 164 23.81 -5.21 7.90
C GLU A 164 22.45 -5.46 8.57
N LEU A 165 22.33 -6.53 9.35
CA LEU A 165 21.10 -6.81 10.09
C LEU A 165 20.86 -5.75 11.18
N VAL A 166 21.89 -5.29 11.88
CA VAL A 166 21.78 -4.22 12.87
C VAL A 166 21.32 -2.92 12.21
N ASP A 167 21.89 -2.57 11.06
CA ASP A 167 21.50 -1.39 10.30
C ASP A 167 20.06 -1.51 9.78
N TYR A 168 19.67 -2.67 9.25
CA TYR A 168 18.32 -2.92 8.81
C TYR A 168 17.29 -2.79 9.95
N VAL A 169 17.57 -3.32 11.13
CA VAL A 169 16.69 -3.18 12.31
C VAL A 169 16.59 -1.72 12.75
N ARG A 170 17.67 -0.96 12.66
CA ARG A 170 17.74 0.46 13.04
C ARG A 170 17.02 1.37 12.05
N LEU A 171 17.28 1.20 10.75
CA LEU A 171 16.79 2.08 9.67
C LEU A 171 15.41 1.65 9.14
N GLY A 172 15.03 0.40 9.40
CA GLY A 172 13.78 -0.18 8.93
C GLY A 172 13.80 -0.56 7.45
N GLY A 173 12.66 -0.99 6.93
CA GLY A 173 12.55 -1.56 5.58
C GLY A 173 11.72 -0.71 4.60
N PHE A 174 11.49 0.59 4.81
CA PHE A 174 10.79 1.39 3.82
C PHE A 174 11.64 1.53 2.55
N PRO A 175 11.11 1.17 1.35
CA PRO A 175 11.93 1.26 0.12
C PRO A 175 12.52 2.64 -0.14
N ALA A 176 11.82 3.70 0.25
CA ALA A 176 12.27 5.08 0.03
C ALA A 176 13.56 5.44 0.78
N THR A 177 13.86 4.77 1.89
CA THR A 177 15.07 5.00 2.70
C THR A 177 16.28 4.22 2.20
N HIS A 178 16.12 3.40 1.15
CA HIS A 178 17.16 2.53 0.59
C HIS A 178 17.32 2.69 -0.93
N LEU A 179 16.98 3.85 -1.48
CA LEU A 179 17.16 4.15 -2.91
C LEU A 179 18.57 4.66 -3.24
N GLN A 180 19.24 5.19 -2.25
CA GLN A 180 20.62 5.70 -2.28
C GLN A 180 21.17 5.68 -0.85
N GLU A 181 22.43 6.06 -0.68
CA GLU A 181 23.01 6.23 0.64
C GLU A 181 22.46 7.50 1.30
N PHE A 182 21.78 7.32 2.43
CA PHE A 182 21.29 8.37 3.30
C PHE A 182 21.98 8.30 4.65
N SER A 183 22.24 9.44 5.27
CA SER A 183 22.62 9.50 6.68
C SER A 183 21.46 8.99 7.58
N GLN A 184 21.79 8.57 8.80
CA GLN A 184 20.78 8.12 9.76
C GLN A 184 19.71 9.18 10.02
N ASP A 185 20.07 10.45 10.12
CA ASP A 185 19.14 11.57 10.39
C ASP A 185 18.19 11.81 9.20
N GLU A 186 18.69 11.65 7.97
CA GLU A 186 17.84 11.73 6.77
C GLU A 186 16.84 10.57 6.73
N VAL A 187 17.28 9.34 7.04
CA VAL A 187 16.37 8.19 7.13
C VAL A 187 15.29 8.43 8.19
N TYR A 188 15.65 8.89 9.38
CA TYR A 188 14.68 9.19 10.43
C TYR A 188 13.72 10.29 10.05
N THR A 189 14.17 11.29 9.31
CA THR A 189 13.28 12.34 8.77
C THR A 189 12.27 11.77 7.80
N ILE A 190 12.72 10.95 6.84
CA ILE A 190 11.83 10.26 5.88
C ILE A 190 10.81 9.37 6.60
N VAL A 191 11.27 8.55 7.56
CA VAL A 191 10.38 7.64 8.32
C VAL A 191 9.37 8.41 9.16
N ARG A 192 9.79 9.50 9.83
CA ARG A 192 8.89 10.39 10.57
C ARG A 192 7.80 10.98 9.68
N ASP A 193 8.13 11.42 8.47
CA ASP A 193 7.16 11.97 7.54
C ASP A 193 6.20 10.90 7.02
N ILE A 194 6.68 9.67 6.77
CA ILE A 194 5.84 8.52 6.44
C ILE A 194 4.88 8.21 7.60
N TYR A 195 5.38 8.17 8.82
CA TYR A 195 4.60 7.95 10.03
C TYR A 195 3.49 9.00 10.18
N ASN A 196 3.86 10.29 10.15
CA ASN A 196 2.91 11.40 10.29
C ASN A 196 1.83 11.36 9.21
N SER A 197 2.21 11.13 7.95
CA SER A 197 1.24 11.05 6.85
C SER A 197 0.33 9.83 6.98
N THR A 198 0.82 8.69 7.47
CA THR A 198 0.02 7.47 7.70
C THR A 198 -0.95 7.67 8.85
N ILE A 199 -0.49 8.17 10.01
CA ILE A 199 -1.34 8.46 11.16
C ILE A 199 -2.44 9.44 10.79
N PHE A 200 -2.07 10.55 10.12
CA PHE A 200 -3.03 11.59 9.78
C PHE A 200 -4.05 11.12 8.74
N SER A 201 -3.60 10.52 7.63
CA SER A 201 -4.47 10.13 6.52
C SER A 201 -5.28 8.86 6.81
N ASP A 202 -4.64 7.84 7.41
CA ASP A 202 -5.27 6.53 7.54
C ASP A 202 -6.00 6.34 8.87
N ILE A 203 -5.64 7.08 9.92
CA ILE A 203 -6.28 6.95 11.23
C ILE A 203 -7.15 8.16 11.54
N VAL A 204 -6.59 9.37 11.57
CA VAL A 204 -7.30 10.58 12.00
C VAL A 204 -8.43 10.92 11.04
N LYS A 205 -8.11 11.10 9.76
CA LYS A 205 -9.08 11.50 8.73
C LYS A 205 -10.18 10.44 8.55
N ARG A 206 -9.78 9.16 8.56
CA ARG A 206 -10.71 8.05 8.35
C ARG A 206 -11.68 7.85 9.50
N ASN A 207 -11.19 7.88 10.74
CA ASN A 207 -12.00 7.59 11.92
C ASN A 207 -12.56 8.87 12.56
N GLN A 208 -12.38 10.03 11.92
CA GLN A 208 -12.80 11.34 12.39
C GLN A 208 -12.32 11.60 13.84
N VAL A 209 -11.07 11.22 14.12
CA VAL A 209 -10.47 11.39 15.44
C VAL A 209 -10.31 12.88 15.73
N ARG A 210 -11.00 13.37 16.77
CA ARG A 210 -10.98 14.80 17.14
C ARG A 210 -9.81 15.17 18.06
N LYS A 211 -9.33 14.21 18.85
CA LYS A 211 -8.28 14.43 19.86
C LYS A 211 -6.98 13.77 19.40
N ILE A 212 -6.23 14.48 18.59
CA ILE A 212 -4.97 13.97 17.97
C ILE A 212 -3.92 13.70 19.04
N ASP A 213 -3.83 14.56 20.06
CA ASP A 213 -2.92 14.42 21.21
C ASP A 213 -3.14 13.08 21.95
N GLN A 214 -4.39 12.71 22.17
CA GLN A 214 -4.71 11.42 22.79
C GLN A 214 -4.34 10.24 21.88
N LEU A 215 -4.54 10.37 20.57
CA LEU A 215 -4.11 9.34 19.62
C LEU A 215 -2.59 9.15 19.67
N GLU A 216 -1.81 10.22 19.69
CA GLU A 216 -0.34 10.14 19.80
C GLU A 216 0.10 9.44 21.09
N ARG A 217 -0.55 9.69 22.21
CA ARG A 217 -0.30 8.99 23.47
C ARG A 217 -0.63 7.50 23.38
N VAL A 218 -1.76 7.15 22.76
CA VAL A 218 -2.13 5.74 22.50
C VAL A 218 -1.07 5.06 21.64
N VAL A 219 -0.61 5.71 20.58
CA VAL A 219 0.43 5.19 19.70
C VAL A 219 1.74 4.99 20.46
N LYS A 220 2.16 5.97 21.25
CA LYS A 220 3.36 5.88 22.09
C LYS A 220 3.26 4.72 23.10
N TYR A 221 2.11 4.58 23.77
CA TYR A 221 1.85 3.46 24.66
C TYR A 221 1.97 2.11 23.92
N THR A 222 1.38 2.02 22.72
CA THR A 222 1.43 0.81 21.91
C THR A 222 2.86 0.43 21.52
N PHE A 223 3.68 1.40 21.10
CA PHE A 223 5.09 1.15 20.77
C PHE A 223 5.91 0.71 21.99
N ASN A 224 5.66 1.31 23.16
CA ASN A 224 6.36 0.94 24.41
C ASN A 224 5.95 -0.46 24.92
N ASN A 225 4.86 -1.01 24.42
CA ASN A 225 4.35 -2.33 24.81
C ASN A 225 4.44 -3.37 23.66
N VAL A 226 5.26 -3.13 22.65
CA VAL A 226 5.49 -4.12 21.58
C VAL A 226 6.04 -5.42 22.18
N GLY A 227 5.40 -6.54 21.88
CA GLY A 227 5.73 -7.85 22.45
C GLY A 227 5.02 -8.19 23.76
N ASN A 228 4.29 -7.24 24.38
CA ASN A 228 3.48 -7.46 25.56
C ASN A 228 1.97 -7.56 25.22
N ILE A 229 1.24 -8.25 26.07
CA ILE A 229 -0.23 -8.27 25.96
C ILE A 229 -0.79 -7.00 26.60
N PHE A 230 -1.62 -6.28 25.88
CA PHE A 230 -2.32 -5.10 26.39
C PHE A 230 -3.79 -5.08 25.93
N SER A 231 -4.62 -4.32 26.62
CA SER A 231 -6.05 -4.20 26.38
C SER A 231 -6.50 -2.76 26.23
N ALA A 232 -7.70 -2.55 25.69
CA ALA A 232 -8.30 -1.21 25.67
C ALA A 232 -8.43 -0.61 27.08
N LYS A 233 -8.64 -1.46 28.10
CA LYS A 233 -8.70 -1.03 29.50
C LYS A 233 -7.33 -0.52 29.97
N SER A 234 -6.23 -1.25 29.71
CA SER A 234 -4.88 -0.81 30.11
C SER A 234 -4.46 0.49 29.43
N ILE A 235 -4.86 0.72 28.18
CA ILE A 235 -4.66 2.01 27.48
C ILE A 235 -5.46 3.12 28.19
N SER A 236 -6.73 2.86 28.51
CA SER A 236 -7.58 3.85 29.21
C SER A 236 -7.02 4.20 30.59
N ASP A 237 -6.54 3.22 31.33
CA ASP A 237 -5.96 3.44 32.67
C ASP A 237 -4.65 4.22 32.57
N TYR A 238 -3.80 3.95 31.58
CA TYR A 238 -2.60 4.73 31.29
C TYR A 238 -2.93 6.19 30.98
N LEU A 239 -3.87 6.47 30.09
CA LEU A 239 -4.26 7.84 29.73
C LEU A 239 -4.84 8.61 30.92
N LYS A 240 -5.59 7.93 31.82
CA LYS A 240 -6.12 8.54 33.04
C LYS A 240 -5.01 8.85 34.06
N ALA A 241 -4.01 7.98 34.17
CA ALA A 241 -2.88 8.18 35.07
C ALA A 241 -2.02 9.38 34.63
N GLU A 242 -1.77 9.56 33.35
CA GLU A 242 -1.06 10.73 32.80
C GLU A 242 -1.83 12.04 33.06
N HIS A 243 -3.15 12.05 32.90
CA HIS A 243 -3.96 13.25 33.23
C HIS A 243 -3.87 13.64 34.68
N ARG A 244 -3.85 12.68 35.59
CA ARG A 244 -3.70 12.96 37.02
C ARG A 244 -2.31 13.48 37.40
N ALA A 245 -1.28 13.08 36.67
CA ALA A 245 0.09 13.58 36.86
C ALA A 245 0.24 15.05 36.39
N LEU A 246 -0.49 15.45 35.35
CA LEU A 246 -0.48 16.83 34.82
C LEU A 246 -1.34 17.80 35.63
N ASP A 247 -2.38 17.29 36.31
CA ASP A 247 -3.24 18.11 37.19
C ASP A 247 -2.58 18.39 38.56
N ASN A 248 -1.43 17.79 38.85
CA ASN A 248 -0.69 17.97 40.12
C ASN A 248 0.62 18.78 39.97
N GLU A 249 0.94 19.30 38.79
CA GLU A 249 1.99 20.27 38.50
C GLU A 249 1.39 21.68 38.29
#